data_1abe64059767df6dfa3383036d2aff98
#
_entry.id   1abe64059767df6dfa3383036d2aff98
#
_cell.length_a   1.000
_cell.length_b   1.000
_cell.length_c   1.000
_cell.angle_alpha   90.00
_cell.angle_beta   90.00
_cell.angle_gamma   90.00
#
_symmetry.space_group_name_H-M   'P 1'
#
loop_
_entity.id
_entity.type
_entity.pdbx_description
1 polymer ?
#
loop_
_entity_poly.entity_id
_entity_poly.type
_entity_poly.pdbx_seq_one_letter_code
_entity_poly.pdbx_strand_id
1 'polypeptide(L)'
;FELMGKKIIEIHIKEAPLSKKPIYLNSDYRNTYLRSNDSDRKSTDEELRQMLRNSKDDLDSELLERFDIDDLNLNTINKYRDYLINDNVDSPYINMPVKKLLIEIGAIKRNRNSQDNDYNITLGGLLFFGKFNCITDLIPHFHLDYFNREGTNDRWIDRVATGDPNYPNLNLFEFFLIVLEKLKLTINQGFKLSEDSHRISH
;
A
#
# COMPACT_ATOMS: atom_id res chain seq x y z
N PHE A 1 -24.18 35.17 -4.38
CA PHE A 1 -25.28 35.26 -3.42
C PHE A 1 -25.09 36.45 -2.50
N GLU A 2 -26.09 36.80 -1.79
CA GLU A 2 -26.08 37.94 -0.84
C GLU A 2 -26.23 37.41 0.59
N LEU A 3 -25.34 37.82 1.50
CA LEU A 3 -25.37 37.46 2.90
C LEU A 3 -25.23 38.72 3.78
N MET A 4 -26.18 38.96 4.67
CA MET A 4 -26.22 40.14 5.54
C MET A 4 -26.06 41.47 4.77
N GLY A 5 -26.71 41.60 3.59
CA GLY A 5 -26.63 42.78 2.73
C GLY A 5 -25.30 42.98 2.01
N LYS A 6 -24.39 41.98 2.02
CA LYS A 6 -23.13 42.01 1.29
C LYS A 6 -23.15 40.99 0.15
N LYS A 7 -22.69 41.40 -1.04
CA LYS A 7 -22.51 40.50 -2.17
C LYS A 7 -21.29 39.64 -1.95
N ILE A 8 -21.50 38.33 -2.02
CA ILE A 8 -20.45 37.31 -1.87
C ILE A 8 -20.29 36.58 -3.19
N ILE A 9 -19.05 36.39 -3.61
CA ILE A 9 -18.67 35.58 -4.76
C ILE A 9 -18.10 34.26 -4.19
N GLU A 10 -18.72 33.14 -4.56
CA GLU A 10 -18.25 31.82 -4.25
C GLU A 10 -17.64 31.19 -5.51
N ILE A 11 -16.44 30.69 -5.41
CA ILE A 11 -15.72 30.05 -6.50
C ILE A 11 -15.38 28.63 -6.09
N HIS A 12 -15.98 27.66 -6.79
CA HIS A 12 -15.67 26.24 -6.60
C HIS A 12 -14.56 25.81 -7.55
N ILE A 13 -13.39 25.48 -6.99
CA ILE A 13 -12.25 24.98 -7.73
C ILE A 13 -12.07 23.49 -7.37
N LYS A 14 -12.15 22.61 -8.38
CA LYS A 14 -11.88 21.18 -8.17
C LYS A 14 -10.39 20.97 -7.94
N GLU A 15 -10.07 20.11 -6.97
CA GLU A 15 -8.70 19.67 -6.76
C GLU A 15 -8.18 18.91 -8.00
N ALA A 16 -6.93 19.19 -8.39
CA ALA A 16 -6.30 18.47 -9.50
C ALA A 16 -6.02 17.01 -9.10
N PRO A 17 -6.26 16.03 -10.00
CA PRO A 17 -5.88 14.66 -9.75
C PRO A 17 -4.36 14.52 -9.54
N LEU A 18 -3.93 13.49 -8.82
CA LEU A 18 -2.52 13.26 -8.48
C LEU A 18 -1.61 13.26 -9.72
N SER A 19 -2.06 12.63 -10.81
CA SER A 19 -1.32 12.56 -12.08
C SER A 19 -1.05 13.92 -12.75
N LYS A 20 -1.75 14.98 -12.32
CA LYS A 20 -1.55 16.35 -12.82
C LYS A 20 -0.85 17.26 -11.81
N LYS A 21 -0.46 16.75 -10.65
CA LYS A 21 0.31 17.52 -9.65
C LYS A 21 1.81 17.36 -9.91
N PRO A 22 2.63 18.37 -9.61
CA PRO A 22 2.27 19.67 -9.06
C PRO A 22 1.64 20.62 -10.10
N ILE A 23 0.72 21.47 -9.66
CA ILE A 23 0.25 22.61 -10.46
C ILE A 23 1.19 23.79 -10.22
N TYR A 24 1.74 24.35 -11.27
CA TYR A 24 2.77 25.39 -11.16
C TYR A 24 2.55 26.56 -12.13
N LEU A 25 3.14 27.68 -11.82
CA LEU A 25 3.05 28.92 -12.61
C LEU A 25 4.31 29.12 -13.47
N ASN A 26 4.13 29.80 -14.59
CA ASN A 26 5.22 30.25 -15.49
C ASN A 26 6.12 29.12 -15.99
N SER A 27 5.57 27.93 -16.22
CA SER A 27 6.29 26.75 -16.71
C SER A 27 7.49 26.32 -15.83
N ASP A 28 7.48 26.74 -14.55
CA ASP A 28 8.51 26.36 -13.58
C ASP A 28 7.84 25.64 -12.39
N TYR A 29 8.12 24.33 -12.22
CA TYR A 29 7.58 23.51 -11.13
C TYR A 29 7.95 24.02 -9.73
N ARG A 30 9.02 24.83 -9.60
CA ARG A 30 9.37 25.49 -8.33
C ARG A 30 8.38 26.57 -7.93
N ASN A 31 7.54 27.03 -8.87
CA ASN A 31 6.45 27.96 -8.59
C ASN A 31 5.13 27.23 -8.30
N THR A 32 5.21 26.17 -7.51
CA THR A 32 4.07 25.45 -6.95
C THR A 32 3.69 26.07 -5.61
N TYR A 33 2.40 26.35 -5.43
CA TYR A 33 1.86 26.94 -4.21
C TYR A 33 0.85 25.99 -3.59
N LEU A 34 0.86 25.94 -2.26
CA LEU A 34 -0.06 25.15 -1.46
C LEU A 34 -0.91 26.08 -0.60
N ARG A 35 -2.20 25.79 -0.53
CA ARG A 35 -3.10 26.43 0.39
C ARG A 35 -2.87 25.88 1.79
N SER A 36 -2.53 26.78 2.74
CA SER A 36 -2.37 26.45 4.15
C SER A 36 -3.28 27.38 4.94
N ASN A 37 -4.40 26.86 5.40
CA ASN A 37 -5.47 27.62 6.06
C ASN A 37 -5.95 28.80 5.19
N ASP A 38 -5.65 30.03 5.55
CA ASP A 38 -6.07 31.28 4.91
C ASP A 38 -4.98 31.94 4.05
N SER A 39 -3.82 31.32 3.91
CA SER A 39 -2.70 31.82 3.09
C SER A 39 -2.22 30.82 2.05
N ASP A 40 -1.67 31.33 0.95
CA ASP A 40 -0.98 30.57 -0.05
C ASP A 40 0.52 30.66 0.22
N ARG A 41 1.17 29.52 0.37
CA ARG A 41 2.62 29.44 0.53
C ARG A 41 3.26 28.67 -0.61
N LYS A 42 4.50 28.98 -0.90
CA LYS A 42 5.30 28.22 -1.84
C LYS A 42 5.60 26.83 -1.27
N SER A 43 5.52 25.80 -2.11
CA SER A 43 5.91 24.45 -1.70
C SER A 43 7.38 24.37 -1.34
N THR A 44 7.72 23.54 -0.38
CA THR A 44 9.11 23.16 -0.10
C THR A 44 9.62 22.21 -1.18
N ASP A 45 10.95 22.06 -1.30
CA ASP A 45 11.56 21.12 -2.25
C ASP A 45 11.14 19.67 -1.94
N GLU A 46 10.92 19.33 -0.69
CA GLU A 46 10.49 18.00 -0.26
C GLU A 46 9.04 17.72 -0.68
N GLU A 47 8.12 18.65 -0.41
CA GLU A 47 6.74 18.56 -0.85
C GLU A 47 6.63 18.45 -2.37
N LEU A 48 7.46 19.22 -3.08
CA LEU A 48 7.51 19.18 -4.53
C LEU A 48 7.97 17.81 -5.04
N ARG A 49 9.06 17.25 -4.48
CA ARG A 49 9.52 15.89 -4.81
C ARG A 49 8.45 14.85 -4.52
N GLN A 50 7.73 14.98 -3.42
CA GLN A 50 6.64 14.08 -3.07
C GLN A 50 5.49 14.17 -4.08
N MET A 51 5.08 15.38 -4.49
CA MET A 51 4.06 15.55 -5.52
C MET A 51 4.47 14.95 -6.85
N LEU A 52 5.73 15.18 -7.29
CA LEU A 52 6.28 14.60 -8.51
C LEU A 52 6.36 13.07 -8.47
N ARG A 53 6.69 12.50 -7.31
CA ARG A 53 6.66 11.05 -7.10
C ARG A 53 5.24 10.51 -7.20
N ASN A 54 4.29 11.14 -6.49
CA ASN A 54 2.89 10.71 -6.44
C ASN A 54 2.13 10.96 -7.76
N SER A 55 2.69 11.73 -8.69
CA SER A 55 2.09 11.94 -10.01
C SER A 55 2.30 10.78 -10.98
N LYS A 56 3.18 9.84 -10.66
CA LYS A 56 3.35 8.62 -11.46
C LYS A 56 2.19 7.66 -11.18
N ASP A 57 1.48 7.26 -12.23
CA ASP A 57 0.30 6.38 -12.13
C ASP A 57 0.68 4.91 -11.82
N ASP A 58 1.94 4.51 -11.99
CA ASP A 58 2.46 3.16 -11.90
C ASP A 58 3.70 3.04 -10.99
N LEU A 59 3.68 3.75 -9.87
CA LEU A 59 4.82 3.80 -8.94
C LEU A 59 5.23 2.40 -8.43
N ASP A 60 4.27 1.50 -8.23
CA ASP A 60 4.48 0.11 -7.84
C ASP A 60 5.25 -0.71 -8.90
N SER A 61 5.22 -0.26 -10.14
CA SER A 61 5.93 -0.85 -11.28
C SER A 61 7.35 -0.30 -11.49
N GLU A 62 7.78 0.68 -10.68
CA GLU A 62 9.13 1.25 -10.75
C GLU A 62 10.19 0.18 -10.47
N LEU A 63 11.20 0.07 -11.36
CA LEU A 63 12.26 -0.93 -11.23
C LEU A 63 13.31 -0.45 -10.22
N LEU A 64 13.72 -1.35 -9.34
CA LEU A 64 14.73 -1.11 -8.31
C LEU A 64 16.07 -1.68 -8.76
N GLU A 65 17.03 -0.81 -9.12
CA GLU A 65 18.31 -1.24 -9.69
C GLU A 65 19.27 -1.89 -8.66
N ARG A 66 19.04 -1.62 -7.35
CA ARG A 66 19.93 -2.10 -6.27
C ARG A 66 19.41 -3.28 -5.51
N PHE A 67 18.32 -3.87 -5.97
CA PHE A 67 17.64 -4.98 -5.31
C PHE A 67 17.52 -6.16 -6.26
N ASP A 68 17.66 -7.36 -5.72
CA ASP A 68 17.56 -8.62 -6.45
C ASP A 68 16.63 -9.63 -5.77
N ILE A 69 16.50 -10.81 -6.36
CA ILE A 69 15.62 -11.88 -5.86
C ILE A 69 15.99 -12.32 -4.43
N ASP A 70 17.25 -12.18 -4.03
CA ASP A 70 17.69 -12.56 -2.70
C ASP A 70 17.19 -11.58 -1.62
N ASP A 71 16.74 -10.39 -1.99
CA ASP A 71 16.07 -9.43 -1.10
C ASP A 71 14.61 -9.80 -0.81
N LEU A 72 14.06 -10.77 -1.56
CA LEU A 72 12.71 -11.27 -1.35
C LEU A 72 12.69 -12.41 -0.33
N ASN A 73 11.54 -12.55 0.34
CA ASN A 73 11.29 -13.64 1.29
C ASN A 73 10.67 -14.83 0.56
N LEU A 74 11.46 -15.89 0.37
CA LEU A 74 11.01 -17.09 -0.33
C LEU A 74 9.81 -17.78 0.34
N ASN A 75 9.74 -17.72 1.69
CA ASN A 75 8.58 -18.27 2.41
C ASN A 75 7.29 -17.52 2.07
N THR A 76 7.36 -16.19 2.01
CA THR A 76 6.21 -15.36 1.60
C THR A 76 5.79 -15.66 0.17
N ILE A 77 6.74 -15.82 -0.75
CA ILE A 77 6.46 -16.18 -2.15
C ILE A 77 5.77 -17.54 -2.24
N ASN A 78 6.21 -18.54 -1.46
CA ASN A 78 5.58 -19.85 -1.43
C ASN A 78 4.16 -19.80 -0.85
N LYS A 79 3.94 -19.07 0.24
CA LYS A 79 2.58 -18.82 0.78
C LYS A 79 1.66 -18.16 -0.26
N TYR A 80 2.20 -17.21 -1.03
CA TYR A 80 1.44 -16.57 -2.10
C TYR A 80 1.11 -17.54 -3.22
N ARG A 81 2.04 -18.43 -3.59
CA ARG A 81 1.79 -19.52 -4.54
C ARG A 81 0.65 -20.41 -4.06
N ASP A 82 0.69 -20.84 -2.79
CA ASP A 82 -0.37 -21.66 -2.20
C ASP A 82 -1.72 -20.94 -2.23
N TYR A 83 -1.72 -19.65 -1.95
CA TYR A 83 -2.90 -18.79 -2.06
C TYR A 83 -3.46 -18.74 -3.49
N LEU A 84 -2.60 -18.67 -4.53
CA LEU A 84 -3.01 -18.68 -5.94
C LEU A 84 -3.52 -20.05 -6.40
N ILE A 85 -2.99 -21.12 -5.84
CA ILE A 85 -3.41 -22.49 -6.14
C ILE A 85 -4.82 -22.72 -5.58
N ASN A 86 -5.09 -22.27 -4.34
CA ASN A 86 -6.40 -22.33 -3.69
C ASN A 86 -7.12 -23.66 -3.92
N ASP A 87 -6.42 -24.80 -3.60
CA ASP A 87 -6.89 -26.19 -3.77
C ASP A 87 -7.19 -26.61 -5.23
N ASN A 88 -6.85 -25.79 -6.22
CA ASN A 88 -6.97 -26.15 -7.62
C ASN A 88 -5.79 -27.02 -8.07
N VAL A 89 -6.03 -28.30 -8.20
CA VAL A 89 -5.02 -29.32 -8.60
C VAL A 89 -4.46 -29.11 -10.01
N ASP A 90 -5.18 -28.38 -10.86
CA ASP A 90 -4.76 -28.06 -12.24
C ASP A 90 -4.12 -26.66 -12.36
N SER A 91 -3.83 -26.02 -11.24
CA SER A 91 -3.26 -24.67 -11.23
C SER A 91 -1.90 -24.64 -11.92
N PRO A 92 -1.65 -23.72 -12.86
CA PRO A 92 -0.36 -23.58 -13.53
C PRO A 92 0.78 -23.16 -12.58
N TYR A 93 0.45 -22.69 -11.37
CA TYR A 93 1.42 -22.20 -10.39
C TYR A 93 2.08 -23.31 -9.57
N ILE A 94 1.55 -24.55 -9.56
CA ILE A 94 2.04 -25.67 -8.73
C ILE A 94 3.52 -25.94 -8.97
N ASN A 95 3.92 -26.13 -10.23
CA ASN A 95 5.29 -26.46 -10.62
C ASN A 95 6.02 -25.29 -11.28
N MET A 96 5.49 -24.07 -11.16
CA MET A 96 6.10 -22.91 -11.80
C MET A 96 7.38 -22.51 -11.06
N PRO A 97 8.53 -22.33 -11.76
CA PRO A 97 9.73 -21.80 -11.14
C PRO A 97 9.47 -20.44 -10.50
N VAL A 98 10.07 -20.16 -9.33
CA VAL A 98 9.87 -18.91 -8.57
C VAL A 98 10.07 -17.67 -9.44
N LYS A 99 11.16 -17.62 -10.20
CA LYS A 99 11.45 -16.49 -11.10
C LYS A 99 10.32 -16.28 -12.12
N LYS A 100 9.78 -17.34 -12.68
CA LYS A 100 8.67 -17.26 -13.64
C LYS A 100 7.40 -16.75 -12.97
N LEU A 101 7.08 -17.26 -11.78
CA LEU A 101 5.95 -16.77 -10.98
C LEU A 101 6.07 -15.27 -10.73
N LEU A 102 7.23 -14.81 -10.28
CA LEU A 102 7.46 -13.39 -9.99
C LEU A 102 7.33 -12.49 -11.24
N ILE A 103 7.70 -13.01 -12.43
CA ILE A 103 7.49 -12.30 -13.71
C ILE A 103 5.99 -12.22 -14.03
N GLU A 104 5.27 -13.35 -13.95
CA GLU A 104 3.84 -13.43 -14.27
C GLU A 104 3.00 -12.47 -13.43
N ILE A 105 3.32 -12.35 -12.13
CA ILE A 105 2.61 -11.46 -11.22
C ILE A 105 3.14 -10.01 -11.23
N GLY A 106 4.19 -9.72 -12.00
CA GLY A 106 4.77 -8.39 -12.13
C GLY A 106 5.64 -7.94 -10.95
N ALA A 107 5.99 -8.84 -10.02
CA ALA A 107 6.91 -8.55 -8.92
C ALA A 107 8.34 -8.29 -9.37
N ILE A 108 8.74 -8.90 -10.51
CA ILE A 108 9.95 -8.56 -11.26
C ILE A 108 9.60 -8.30 -12.71
N LYS A 109 10.29 -7.36 -13.32
CA LYS A 109 10.11 -7.00 -14.72
C LYS A 109 11.46 -6.87 -15.42
N ARG A 110 11.44 -7.10 -16.73
CA ARG A 110 12.63 -6.93 -17.56
C ARG A 110 13.05 -5.46 -17.59
N ASN A 111 14.30 -5.19 -17.25
CA ASN A 111 14.89 -3.87 -17.41
C ASN A 111 15.25 -3.65 -18.89
N ARG A 112 14.46 -2.85 -19.59
CA ARG A 112 14.69 -2.54 -21.00
C ARG A 112 15.82 -1.55 -21.25
N ASN A 113 16.30 -0.90 -20.18
CA ASN A 113 17.41 0.03 -20.23
C ASN A 113 18.76 -0.65 -20.00
N SER A 114 18.76 -1.92 -19.52
CA SER A 114 19.97 -2.72 -19.37
C SER A 114 20.33 -3.41 -20.69
N GLN A 115 21.62 -3.44 -21.02
CA GLN A 115 22.13 -4.17 -22.19
C GLN A 115 22.09 -5.69 -22.00
N ASP A 116 22.12 -6.17 -20.75
CA ASP A 116 22.24 -7.58 -20.37
C ASP A 116 20.89 -8.31 -20.22
N ASN A 117 19.78 -7.69 -20.63
CA ASN A 117 18.42 -8.25 -20.45
C ASN A 117 18.06 -8.64 -19.01
N ASP A 118 18.54 -7.90 -18.06
CA ASP A 118 18.32 -8.14 -16.66
C ASP A 118 16.86 -7.97 -16.24
N TYR A 119 16.51 -8.69 -15.19
CA TYR A 119 15.22 -8.55 -14.52
C TYR A 119 15.44 -7.89 -13.15
N ASN A 120 14.76 -6.79 -12.92
CA ASN A 120 14.82 -6.10 -11.65
C ASN A 120 13.49 -6.26 -10.89
N ILE A 121 13.58 -6.17 -9.56
CA ILE A 121 12.41 -6.13 -8.69
C ILE A 121 11.67 -4.83 -8.93
N THR A 122 10.34 -4.89 -8.93
CA THR A 122 9.49 -3.70 -8.89
C THR A 122 9.33 -3.22 -7.45
N LEU A 123 9.02 -1.93 -7.25
CA LEU A 123 8.71 -1.41 -5.92
C LEU A 123 7.57 -2.20 -5.27
N GLY A 124 6.50 -2.51 -6.02
CA GLY A 124 5.41 -3.37 -5.55
C GLY A 124 5.89 -4.77 -5.16
N GLY A 125 6.79 -5.37 -5.96
CA GLY A 125 7.39 -6.67 -5.66
C GLY A 125 8.17 -6.68 -4.36
N LEU A 126 8.98 -5.65 -4.10
CA LEU A 126 9.72 -5.49 -2.84
C LEU A 126 8.77 -5.29 -1.65
N LEU A 127 7.79 -4.41 -1.76
CA LEU A 127 6.84 -4.17 -0.68
C LEU A 127 6.00 -5.40 -0.34
N PHE A 128 5.65 -6.19 -1.35
CA PHE A 128 4.75 -7.34 -1.21
C PHE A 128 5.47 -8.59 -0.73
N PHE A 129 6.71 -8.84 -1.18
CA PHE A 129 7.46 -10.06 -0.90
C PHE A 129 8.81 -9.83 -0.22
N GLY A 130 9.24 -8.58 -0.05
CA GLY A 130 10.57 -8.26 0.46
C GLY A 130 10.81 -8.72 1.89
N LYS A 131 12.06 -8.94 2.23
CA LYS A 131 12.51 -9.01 3.61
C LYS A 131 12.33 -7.65 4.27
N PHE A 132 11.94 -7.62 5.53
CA PHE A 132 11.63 -6.36 6.23
C PHE A 132 12.78 -5.36 6.23
N ASN A 133 14.01 -5.82 6.47
CA ASN A 133 15.20 -4.98 6.42
C ASN A 133 15.41 -4.36 5.03
N CYS A 134 15.22 -5.13 3.95
CA CYS A 134 15.37 -4.62 2.58
C CYS A 134 14.30 -3.58 2.24
N ILE A 135 13.07 -3.77 2.74
CA ILE A 135 12.00 -2.76 2.60
C ILE A 135 12.38 -1.47 3.34
N THR A 136 12.88 -1.58 4.58
CA THR A 136 13.24 -0.42 5.40
C THR A 136 14.50 0.29 4.92
N ASP A 137 15.40 -0.40 4.23
CA ASP A 137 16.54 0.23 3.56
C ASP A 137 16.11 1.20 2.45
N LEU A 138 15.01 0.86 1.75
CA LEU A 138 14.44 1.74 0.72
C LEU A 138 13.46 2.76 1.31
N ILE A 139 12.62 2.34 2.25
CA ILE A 139 11.56 3.13 2.87
C ILE A 139 11.72 3.08 4.40
N PRO A 140 12.55 3.94 4.99
CA PRO A 140 12.88 3.90 6.43
C PRO A 140 11.67 4.00 7.36
N HIS A 141 10.59 4.61 6.87
CA HIS A 141 9.34 4.79 7.61
C HIS A 141 8.23 3.83 7.19
N PHE A 142 8.60 2.70 6.56
CA PHE A 142 7.63 1.67 6.23
C PHE A 142 6.91 1.18 7.48
N HIS A 143 5.60 1.40 7.51
CA HIS A 143 4.79 1.06 8.67
C HIS A 143 3.46 0.46 8.26
N LEU A 144 3.15 -0.71 8.84
CA LEU A 144 1.87 -1.39 8.73
C LEU A 144 1.31 -1.50 10.14
N ASP A 145 0.05 -1.17 10.31
CA ASP A 145 -0.62 -1.22 11.61
C ASP A 145 -2.09 -1.62 11.46
N TYR A 146 -2.47 -2.65 12.16
CA TYR A 146 -3.85 -3.08 12.33
C TYR A 146 -4.15 -3.16 13.82
N PHE A 147 -5.25 -2.59 14.22
CA PHE A 147 -5.76 -2.75 15.58
C PHE A 147 -7.26 -2.95 15.58
N ASN A 148 -7.71 -3.88 16.39
CA ASN A 148 -9.12 -4.14 16.65
C ASN A 148 -9.55 -3.38 17.91
N ARG A 149 -10.59 -2.55 17.76
CA ARG A 149 -11.26 -1.86 18.87
C ARG A 149 -12.67 -2.43 18.98
N GLU A 150 -12.90 -3.27 19.96
CA GLU A 150 -14.21 -3.79 20.25
C GLU A 150 -14.84 -3.03 21.43
N GLY A 151 -16.07 -2.52 21.22
CA GLY A 151 -16.80 -1.81 22.26
C GLY A 151 -16.47 -0.33 22.44
N THR A 152 -16.89 0.25 23.55
CA THR A 152 -16.79 1.68 23.89
C THR A 152 -15.44 2.07 24.53
N ASN A 153 -14.50 1.15 24.64
CA ASN A 153 -13.21 1.39 25.26
C ASN A 153 -12.23 1.97 24.23
N ASP A 154 -11.50 3.03 24.59
CA ASP A 154 -10.44 3.62 23.80
C ASP A 154 -9.24 2.68 23.58
N ARG A 155 -9.20 1.53 24.27
CA ARG A 155 -8.12 0.58 24.22
C ARG A 155 -8.38 -0.50 23.17
N TRP A 156 -7.41 -0.75 22.30
CA TRP A 156 -7.42 -1.88 21.38
C TRP A 156 -7.24 -3.21 22.15
N ILE A 157 -7.92 -4.25 21.66
CA ILE A 157 -7.85 -5.62 22.23
C ILE A 157 -6.86 -6.52 21.46
N ASP A 158 -6.59 -6.16 20.21
CA ASP A 158 -5.66 -6.88 19.35
C ASP A 158 -4.95 -5.92 18.40
N ARG A 159 -3.66 -6.19 18.15
CA ARG A 159 -2.83 -5.36 17.28
C ARG A 159 -1.85 -6.21 16.49
N VAL A 160 -1.60 -5.83 15.23
CA VAL A 160 -0.52 -6.33 14.38
C VAL A 160 0.21 -5.13 13.80
N ALA A 161 1.47 -4.97 14.09
CA ALA A 161 2.25 -3.83 13.61
C ALA A 161 3.66 -4.22 13.21
N THR A 162 4.24 -3.47 12.29
CA THR A 162 5.69 -3.54 12.01
C THR A 162 6.47 -3.12 13.26
N GLY A 163 7.58 -3.82 13.52
CA GLY A 163 8.39 -3.60 14.71
C GLY A 163 7.90 -4.32 15.97
N ASP A 164 6.77 -5.04 15.92
CA ASP A 164 6.35 -5.93 16.98
C ASP A 164 7.22 -7.20 16.97
N PRO A 165 7.80 -7.61 18.11
CA PRO A 165 8.61 -8.83 18.21
C PRO A 165 7.88 -10.11 17.77
N ASN A 166 6.55 -10.15 17.88
CA ASN A 166 5.74 -11.27 17.41
C ASN A 166 5.64 -11.34 15.87
N TYR A 167 5.93 -10.24 15.20
CA TYR A 167 5.85 -10.10 13.75
C TYR A 167 7.11 -9.48 13.15
N PRO A 168 8.29 -10.11 13.27
CA PRO A 168 9.58 -9.50 12.97
C PRO A 168 9.82 -9.21 11.47
N ASN A 169 9.06 -9.86 10.58
CA ASN A 169 9.30 -9.83 9.13
C ASN A 169 8.03 -9.52 8.34
N LEU A 170 7.26 -8.51 8.76
CA LEU A 170 6.06 -8.11 8.04
C LEU A 170 6.41 -7.41 6.72
N ASN A 171 5.96 -7.99 5.62
CA ASN A 171 5.73 -7.32 4.35
C ASN A 171 4.21 -7.23 4.09
N LEU A 172 3.81 -6.65 2.97
CA LEU A 172 2.38 -6.44 2.69
C LEU A 172 1.58 -7.76 2.65
N PHE A 173 2.14 -8.83 2.08
CA PHE A 173 1.40 -10.09 1.96
C PHE A 173 1.29 -10.84 3.30
N GLU A 174 2.37 -10.89 4.09
CA GLU A 174 2.31 -11.47 5.43
C GLU A 174 1.31 -10.72 6.32
N PHE A 175 1.35 -9.40 6.27
CA PHE A 175 0.39 -8.56 6.99
C PHE A 175 -1.05 -8.83 6.55
N PHE A 176 -1.30 -8.90 5.23
CA PHE A 176 -2.61 -9.23 4.67
C PHE A 176 -3.14 -10.56 5.19
N LEU A 177 -2.33 -11.62 5.17
CA LEU A 177 -2.75 -12.94 5.63
C LEU A 177 -3.14 -12.92 7.11
N ILE A 178 -2.30 -12.31 7.96
CA ILE A 178 -2.54 -12.24 9.40
C ILE A 178 -3.81 -11.45 9.70
N VAL A 179 -3.98 -10.29 9.07
CA VAL A 179 -5.17 -9.44 9.28
C VAL A 179 -6.42 -10.12 8.75
N LEU A 180 -6.34 -10.79 7.60
CA LEU A 180 -7.46 -11.54 7.03
C LEU A 180 -7.98 -12.62 7.99
N GLU A 181 -7.08 -13.39 8.60
CA GLU A 181 -7.46 -14.41 9.59
C GLU A 181 -8.11 -13.80 10.83
N LYS A 182 -7.58 -12.69 11.34
CA LYS A 182 -8.18 -11.97 12.48
C LYS A 182 -9.59 -11.44 12.14
N LEU A 183 -9.77 -10.88 10.94
CA LEU A 183 -11.08 -10.41 10.49
C LEU A 183 -12.09 -11.55 10.34
N LYS A 184 -11.69 -12.70 9.79
CA LYS A 184 -12.56 -13.89 9.72
C LYS A 184 -13.03 -14.35 11.09
N LEU A 185 -12.15 -14.36 12.09
CA LEU A 185 -12.50 -14.71 13.46
C LEU A 185 -13.52 -13.74 14.07
N THR A 186 -13.36 -12.45 13.83
CA THR A 186 -14.28 -11.41 14.31
C THR A 186 -15.68 -11.57 13.70
N ILE A 187 -15.77 -11.85 12.40
CA ILE A 187 -17.04 -12.05 11.70
C ILE A 187 -17.76 -13.31 12.21
N ASN A 188 -17.02 -14.40 12.43
CA ASN A 188 -17.60 -15.66 12.91
C ASN A 188 -18.14 -15.58 14.35
N GLN A 189 -17.63 -14.68 15.19
CA GLN A 189 -18.15 -14.46 16.55
C GLN A 189 -19.49 -13.71 16.58
N GLY A 190 -19.87 -13.02 15.49
CA GLY A 190 -21.13 -12.30 15.37
C GLY A 190 -22.38 -13.16 15.18
N PHE A 191 -22.23 -14.49 15.02
CA PHE A 191 -23.36 -15.42 14.84
C PHE A 191 -23.66 -16.16 16.15
N LYS A 192 -24.27 -15.49 17.14
CA LYS A 192 -24.92 -16.15 18.27
C LYS A 192 -26.40 -16.22 17.99
N LEU A 193 -26.97 -17.42 17.95
CA LEU A 193 -28.40 -17.66 18.01
C LEU A 193 -28.85 -17.60 19.49
N SER A 194 -29.93 -16.89 19.75
CA SER A 194 -30.63 -17.03 21.05
C SER A 194 -31.20 -18.41 21.17
N GLU A 195 -31.49 -18.88 22.40
CA GLU A 195 -32.13 -20.17 22.66
C GLU A 195 -33.46 -20.34 21.88
N ASP A 196 -34.10 -19.24 21.49
CA ASP A 196 -35.33 -19.20 20.68
C ASP A 196 -35.09 -19.09 19.15
N SER A 197 -33.87 -19.39 18.66
CA SER A 197 -33.50 -19.38 17.24
C SER A 197 -33.65 -18.00 16.52
N HIS A 198 -33.68 -16.90 17.26
CA HIS A 198 -33.70 -15.55 16.68
C HIS A 198 -32.32 -14.93 16.65
N ARG A 199 -32.01 -14.20 15.55
CA ARG A 199 -30.78 -13.48 15.34
C ARG A 199 -30.70 -12.31 16.32
N ILE A 200 -29.65 -12.26 17.15
CA ILE A 200 -29.38 -11.11 18.01
C ILE A 200 -28.56 -10.12 17.17
N SER A 201 -29.14 -8.95 16.91
CA SER A 201 -28.38 -7.80 16.32
C SER A 201 -27.65 -7.09 17.46
N HIS A 202 -26.38 -6.89 17.28
CA HIS A 202 -25.56 -5.98 18.10
C HIS A 202 -25.52 -4.59 17.49
#